data_797f15eb6e73fa8dd8ed27ba02b02345
#
_entry.id   797f15eb6e73fa8dd8ed27ba02b02345
#
_cell.length_a   1.000
_cell.length_b   1.000
_cell.length_c   1.000
_cell.angle_alpha   90.00
_cell.angle_beta   90.00
_cell.angle_gamma   90.00
#
_symmetry.space_group_name_H-M   'P 1'
#
loop_
_entity.id
_entity.type
_entity.pdbx_description
1 polymer ?
#
loop_
_entity_poly.entity_id
_entity_poly.type
_entity_poly.pdbx_seq_one_letter_code
_entity_poly.pdbx_strand_id
1 'polypeptide(L)'
;ILMMSISSDNPEYDAEFIQNYANINLVPQIKRVYGIGDASVMGAKDYSMRVWLKPDVMASYKISVGEVIAALQDQNIEAAPGELGQNSDQTYQYTLKYTGRLTAEEEFQDIIIRSQNDHVLRLKDVADVELGSLNYSVASRTNGDESVFLVVSQTGGTNAQQLIYDV
;
A
#
# COMPACT_ATOMS: atom_id res chain seq x y z
N ILE A 1 -25.70 -3.23 -10.81
CA ILE A 1 -24.25 -3.42 -10.80
C ILE A 1 -23.76 -3.30 -12.23
N LEU A 2 -22.78 -2.44 -12.47
CA LEU A 2 -22.05 -2.32 -13.72
C LEU A 2 -20.63 -2.89 -13.50
N MET A 3 -20.15 -3.69 -14.46
CA MET A 3 -18.80 -4.24 -14.44
C MET A 3 -18.07 -3.80 -15.71
N MET A 4 -16.90 -3.22 -15.54
CA MET A 4 -16.04 -2.77 -16.64
C MET A 4 -14.68 -3.45 -16.53
N SER A 5 -14.12 -3.87 -17.65
CA SER A 5 -12.76 -4.41 -17.72
C SER A 5 -11.80 -3.28 -18.10
N ILE A 6 -10.68 -3.21 -17.44
CA ILE A 6 -9.58 -2.28 -17.71
C ILE A 6 -8.36 -3.12 -18.04
N SER A 7 -7.78 -2.89 -19.20
CA SER A 7 -6.55 -3.50 -19.69
C SER A 7 -5.66 -2.45 -20.36
N SER A 8 -4.42 -2.77 -20.62
CA SER A 8 -3.48 -1.91 -21.33
C SER A 8 -2.78 -2.68 -22.45
N ASP A 9 -2.60 -2.04 -23.58
CA ASP A 9 -1.79 -2.58 -24.69
C ASP A 9 -0.28 -2.37 -24.45
N ASN A 10 0.09 -1.60 -23.42
CA ASN A 10 1.50 -1.41 -23.05
C ASN A 10 1.97 -2.59 -22.16
N PRO A 11 2.94 -3.39 -22.60
CA PRO A 11 3.44 -4.55 -21.86
C PRO A 11 4.14 -4.20 -20.54
N GLU A 12 4.48 -2.93 -20.31
CA GLU A 12 5.07 -2.46 -19.05
C GLU A 12 4.01 -2.26 -17.96
N TYR A 13 2.73 -2.21 -18.33
CA TYR A 13 1.63 -2.00 -17.38
C TYR A 13 0.97 -3.34 -17.08
N ASP A 14 1.49 -4.00 -16.04
CA ASP A 14 0.91 -5.23 -15.51
C ASP A 14 -0.42 -4.99 -14.80
N ALA A 15 -1.11 -6.06 -14.44
CA ALA A 15 -2.39 -5.98 -13.77
C ALA A 15 -2.31 -5.26 -12.41
N GLU A 16 -1.16 -5.33 -11.73
CA GLU A 16 -0.93 -4.66 -10.43
C GLU A 16 -0.83 -3.15 -10.61
N PHE A 17 -0.10 -2.70 -11.63
CA PHE A 17 -0.04 -1.28 -11.99
C PHE A 17 -1.44 -0.74 -12.37
N ILE A 18 -2.16 -1.47 -13.24
CA ILE A 18 -3.50 -1.08 -13.69
C ILE A 18 -4.46 -0.97 -12.49
N GLN A 19 -4.41 -1.92 -11.55
CA GLN A 19 -5.22 -1.87 -10.33
C GLN A 19 -4.89 -0.65 -9.46
N ASN A 20 -3.62 -0.40 -9.20
CA ASN A 20 -3.19 0.77 -8.43
C ASN A 20 -3.62 2.08 -9.10
N TYR A 21 -3.39 2.18 -10.40
CA TYR A 21 -3.83 3.34 -11.18
C TYR A 21 -5.34 3.56 -11.08
N ALA A 22 -6.11 2.49 -11.24
CA ALA A 22 -7.56 2.55 -11.14
C ALA A 22 -8.04 2.94 -9.74
N ASN A 23 -7.44 2.39 -8.67
CA ASN A 23 -7.77 2.71 -7.30
C ASN A 23 -7.47 4.18 -6.95
N ILE A 24 -6.34 4.71 -7.43
CA ILE A 24 -5.91 6.07 -7.11
C ILE A 24 -6.63 7.11 -7.98
N ASN A 25 -6.80 6.83 -9.28
CA ASN A 25 -7.26 7.83 -10.24
C ASN A 25 -8.71 7.64 -10.66
N LEU A 26 -9.17 6.41 -10.93
CA LEU A 26 -10.49 6.16 -11.51
C LEU A 26 -11.57 6.02 -10.44
N VAL A 27 -11.35 5.21 -9.42
CA VAL A 27 -12.36 4.96 -8.36
C VAL A 27 -12.82 6.25 -7.67
N PRO A 28 -11.95 7.19 -7.28
CA PRO A 28 -12.40 8.44 -6.68
C PRO A 28 -13.22 9.33 -7.61
N GLN A 29 -12.95 9.30 -8.93
CA GLN A 29 -13.72 10.06 -9.91
C GLN A 29 -15.09 9.44 -10.12
N ILE A 30 -15.13 8.12 -10.28
CA ILE A 30 -16.37 7.36 -10.47
C ILE A 30 -17.30 7.51 -9.25
N LYS A 31 -16.78 7.43 -8.03
CA LYS A 31 -17.56 7.65 -6.80
C LYS A 31 -18.20 9.03 -6.69
N ARG A 32 -17.76 10.00 -7.48
CA ARG A 32 -18.36 11.36 -7.52
C ARG A 32 -19.55 11.45 -8.48
N VAL A 33 -19.72 10.48 -9.38
CA VAL A 33 -20.84 10.47 -10.33
C VAL A 33 -22.13 10.25 -9.58
N TYR A 34 -23.14 11.06 -9.89
CA TYR A 34 -24.45 10.97 -9.25
C TYR A 34 -25.10 9.61 -9.51
N GLY A 35 -25.59 8.99 -8.46
CA GLY A 35 -26.26 7.69 -8.56
C GLY A 35 -25.35 6.50 -8.31
N ILE A 36 -24.04 6.69 -8.10
CA ILE A 36 -23.14 5.63 -7.69
C ILE A 36 -23.16 5.49 -6.17
N GLY A 37 -23.42 4.27 -5.71
CA GLY A 37 -23.36 3.92 -4.29
C GLY A 37 -21.97 3.48 -3.83
N ASP A 38 -21.28 2.69 -4.68
CA ASP A 38 -19.90 2.28 -4.45
C ASP A 38 -19.19 1.92 -5.75
N ALA A 39 -17.88 2.03 -5.76
CA ALA A 39 -16.99 1.59 -6.83
C ALA A 39 -15.75 0.94 -6.25
N SER A 40 -15.37 -0.23 -6.76
CA SER A 40 -14.20 -0.98 -6.32
C SER A 40 -13.54 -1.70 -7.48
N VAL A 41 -12.22 -1.88 -7.40
CA VAL A 41 -11.46 -2.64 -8.40
C VAL A 41 -11.25 -4.05 -7.89
N MET A 42 -11.45 -5.04 -8.77
CA MET A 42 -11.24 -6.46 -8.50
C MET A 42 -10.39 -7.08 -9.61
N GLY A 43 -9.60 -8.10 -9.27
CA GLY A 43 -8.94 -8.95 -10.25
C GLY A 43 -7.44 -8.78 -10.40
N ALA A 44 -6.83 -7.88 -9.68
CA ALA A 44 -5.40 -7.82 -9.46
C ALA A 44 -5.09 -7.62 -7.97
N LYS A 45 -3.89 -7.29 -7.67
CA LYS A 45 -3.30 -7.39 -6.36
C LYS A 45 -2.78 -6.02 -5.94
N ASP A 46 -3.09 -5.61 -4.73
CA ASP A 46 -2.48 -4.41 -4.17
C ASP A 46 -0.99 -4.63 -3.93
N TYR A 47 -0.17 -3.63 -4.24
CA TYR A 47 1.24 -3.66 -3.87
C TYR A 47 1.39 -3.73 -2.35
N SER A 48 2.30 -4.57 -1.92
CA SER A 48 2.69 -4.66 -0.52
C SER A 48 4.18 -4.95 -0.39
N MET A 49 4.78 -4.41 0.67
CA MET A 49 6.13 -4.78 1.02
C MET A 49 6.11 -6.15 1.69
N ARG A 50 6.82 -7.13 1.12
CA ARG A 50 6.93 -8.50 1.63
C ARG A 50 8.23 -8.66 2.39
N VAL A 51 8.13 -9.27 3.54
CA VAL A 51 9.26 -9.57 4.41
C VAL A 51 9.35 -11.08 4.59
N TRP A 52 10.34 -11.68 3.94
CA TRP A 52 10.61 -13.12 4.03
C TRP A 52 11.60 -13.39 5.15
N LEU A 53 11.10 -13.80 6.29
CA LEU A 53 11.92 -14.08 7.46
C LEU A 53 12.80 -15.31 7.24
N LYS A 54 14.05 -15.27 7.77
CA LYS A 54 15.03 -16.36 7.76
C LYS A 54 15.09 -17.02 9.17
N PRO A 55 14.33 -18.09 9.45
CA PRO A 55 14.20 -18.63 10.79
C PRO A 55 15.52 -19.07 11.42
N ASP A 56 16.41 -19.66 10.61
CA ASP A 56 17.72 -20.14 11.09
C ASP A 56 18.61 -18.97 11.54
N VAL A 57 18.60 -17.87 10.79
CA VAL A 57 19.34 -16.66 11.11
C VAL A 57 18.73 -16.00 12.34
N MET A 58 17.40 -15.88 12.41
CA MET A 58 16.69 -15.34 13.56
C MET A 58 17.01 -16.13 14.84
N ALA A 59 17.06 -17.46 14.75
CA ALA A 59 17.42 -18.31 15.87
C ALA A 59 18.86 -18.05 16.36
N SER A 60 19.83 -17.82 15.45
CA SER A 60 21.23 -17.53 15.80
C SER A 60 21.35 -16.19 16.55
N TYR A 61 20.55 -15.18 16.19
CA TYR A 61 20.47 -13.89 16.87
C TYR A 61 19.50 -13.87 18.05
N LYS A 62 18.80 -14.97 18.32
CA LYS A 62 17.75 -15.08 19.34
C LYS A 62 16.68 -14.00 19.19
N ILE A 63 16.23 -13.79 17.96
CA ILE A 63 15.16 -12.84 17.59
C ILE A 63 13.87 -13.60 17.38
N SER A 64 12.80 -13.11 17.97
CA SER A 64 11.45 -13.63 17.74
C SER A 64 10.75 -12.90 16.59
N VAL A 65 9.75 -13.53 15.96
CA VAL A 65 8.89 -12.88 14.96
C VAL A 65 8.17 -11.67 15.55
N GLY A 66 7.79 -11.75 16.83
CA GLY A 66 7.14 -10.62 17.53
C GLY A 66 8.02 -9.37 17.61
N GLU A 67 9.34 -9.52 17.81
CA GLU A 67 10.28 -8.40 17.81
C GLU A 67 10.39 -7.76 16.43
N VAL A 68 10.39 -8.56 15.36
CA VAL A 68 10.40 -8.03 13.98
C VAL A 68 9.12 -7.26 13.68
N ILE A 69 7.96 -7.81 14.06
CA ILE A 69 6.67 -7.12 13.88
C ILE A 69 6.62 -5.82 14.65
N ALA A 70 7.08 -5.81 15.91
CA ALA A 70 7.13 -4.60 16.72
C ALA A 70 8.02 -3.52 16.08
N ALA A 71 9.22 -3.91 15.62
CA ALA A 71 10.14 -2.98 14.95
C ALA A 71 9.55 -2.40 13.65
N LEU A 72 8.84 -3.21 12.86
CA LEU A 72 8.13 -2.76 11.67
C LEU A 72 7.01 -1.77 12.03
N GLN A 73 6.22 -2.05 13.06
CA GLN A 73 5.14 -1.17 13.50
C GLN A 73 5.67 0.16 14.04
N ASP A 74 6.75 0.13 14.82
CA ASP A 74 7.33 1.33 15.44
C ASP A 74 7.99 2.27 14.43
N GLN A 75 8.57 1.74 13.36
CA GLN A 75 9.36 2.52 12.40
C GLN A 75 8.61 2.80 11.08
N ASN A 76 7.49 2.13 10.82
CA ASN A 76 6.65 2.35 9.64
C ASN A 76 5.29 2.94 10.03
N ILE A 77 5.30 4.03 10.79
CA ILE A 77 4.08 4.74 11.21
C ILE A 77 3.94 6.07 10.46
N GLU A 78 2.73 6.54 10.34
CA GLU A 78 2.42 7.90 9.92
C GLU A 78 2.10 8.72 11.16
N ALA A 79 2.99 9.64 11.50
CA ALA A 79 2.83 10.50 12.66
C ALA A 79 2.88 11.98 12.26
N ALA A 80 2.11 12.81 12.94
CA ALA A 80 2.25 14.25 12.87
C ALA A 80 3.21 14.68 14.01
N PRO A 81 4.47 14.98 13.73
CA PRO A 81 5.50 15.16 14.75
C PRO A 81 5.32 16.46 15.57
N GLY A 82 4.40 17.33 15.16
CA GLY A 82 4.16 18.59 15.84
C GLY A 82 5.27 19.63 15.62
N GLU A 83 5.28 20.62 16.49
CA GLU A 83 6.21 21.76 16.44
C GLU A 83 6.90 21.91 17.81
N LEU A 84 8.19 22.17 17.79
CA LEU A 84 8.95 22.54 18.99
C LEU A 84 8.87 24.05 19.23
N GLY A 85 8.58 24.46 20.46
CA GLY A 85 8.54 25.87 20.87
C GLY A 85 7.16 26.52 20.82
N GLN A 86 6.09 25.79 20.52
CA GLN A 86 4.74 26.30 20.37
C GLN A 86 4.18 27.00 21.66
N ASN A 87 4.69 26.64 22.84
CA ASN A 87 4.28 27.22 24.13
C ASN A 87 5.47 27.70 24.98
N SER A 88 6.58 28.12 24.35
CA SER A 88 7.76 28.62 25.04
C SER A 88 7.94 30.11 24.80
N ASP A 89 8.60 30.82 25.72
CA ASP A 89 9.05 32.23 25.55
C ASP A 89 10.15 32.39 24.49
N GLN A 90 10.42 31.34 23.71
CA GLN A 90 11.43 31.33 22.65
C GLN A 90 10.90 32.04 21.39
N THR A 91 11.73 32.86 20.78
CA THR A 91 11.41 33.63 19.56
C THR A 91 11.31 32.75 18.31
N TYR A 92 11.79 31.52 18.36
CA TYR A 92 11.85 30.60 17.21
C TYR A 92 11.02 29.34 17.45
N GLN A 93 10.21 29.03 16.42
CA GLN A 93 9.42 27.81 16.32
C GLN A 93 10.05 26.91 15.24
N TYR A 94 10.26 25.65 15.57
CA TYR A 94 10.81 24.67 14.63
C TYR A 94 9.77 23.61 14.31
N THR A 95 9.41 23.55 13.03
CA THR A 95 8.56 22.45 12.54
C THR A 95 9.40 21.19 12.40
N LEU A 96 9.00 20.13 13.10
CA LEU A 96 9.63 18.82 12.95
C LEU A 96 9.16 18.21 11.63
N LYS A 97 10.10 17.86 10.75
CA LYS A 97 9.80 17.05 9.56
C LYS A 97 9.94 15.57 9.90
N TYR A 98 8.96 14.82 9.51
CA TYR A 98 8.93 13.37 9.62
C TYR A 98 8.89 12.74 8.22
N THR A 99 9.62 11.65 8.02
CA THR A 99 9.75 11.02 6.70
C THR A 99 8.47 10.31 6.25
N GLY A 100 7.55 10.02 7.17
CA GLY A 100 6.32 9.32 6.89
C GLY A 100 6.48 7.79 6.82
N ARG A 101 5.54 7.13 6.14
CA ARG A 101 5.63 5.69 5.87
C ARG A 101 6.78 5.40 4.93
N LEU A 102 7.44 4.29 5.18
CA LEU A 102 8.47 3.76 4.29
C LEU A 102 7.83 3.28 2.98
N THR A 103 8.49 3.58 1.85
CA THR A 103 7.97 3.29 0.50
C THR A 103 8.94 2.48 -0.34
N ALA A 104 10.23 2.54 -0.06
CA ALA A 104 11.27 1.84 -0.80
C ALA A 104 11.75 0.58 -0.06
N GLU A 105 12.16 -0.44 -0.80
CA GLU A 105 12.67 -1.69 -0.23
C GLU A 105 13.87 -1.45 0.68
N GLU A 106 14.77 -0.54 0.30
CA GLU A 106 15.97 -0.20 1.05
C GLU A 106 15.63 0.41 2.41
N GLU A 107 14.58 1.23 2.47
CA GLU A 107 14.12 1.83 3.73
C GLU A 107 13.62 0.76 4.70
N PHE A 108 12.88 -0.25 4.20
CA PHE A 108 12.46 -1.39 5.01
C PHE A 108 13.63 -2.27 5.43
N GLN A 109 14.59 -2.52 4.54
CA GLN A 109 15.78 -3.30 4.82
C GLN A 109 16.61 -2.69 5.96
N ASP A 110 16.62 -1.37 6.08
CA ASP A 110 17.38 -0.63 7.08
C ASP A 110 16.67 -0.46 8.43
N ILE A 111 15.43 -0.95 8.59
CA ILE A 111 14.71 -0.99 9.88
C ILE A 111 15.57 -1.67 10.93
N ILE A 112 15.73 -1.03 12.08
CA ILE A 112 16.50 -1.54 13.21
C ILE A 112 15.63 -2.43 14.07
N ILE A 113 15.98 -3.72 14.17
CA ILE A 113 15.28 -4.70 15.03
C ILE A 113 15.83 -4.63 16.45
N ARG A 114 17.15 -4.56 16.58
CA ARG A 114 17.82 -4.52 17.88
C ARG A 114 19.12 -3.74 17.80
N SER A 115 19.41 -2.94 18.83
CA SER A 115 20.69 -2.26 19.00
C SER A 115 21.24 -2.58 20.38
N GLN A 116 22.37 -3.29 20.44
CA GLN A 116 23.07 -3.66 21.68
C GLN A 116 24.60 -3.63 21.48
N ASN A 117 25.33 -3.03 22.44
CA ASN A 117 26.79 -3.06 22.49
C ASN A 117 27.47 -2.70 21.16
N ASP A 118 27.11 -1.58 20.55
CA ASP A 118 27.59 -1.10 19.24
C ASP A 118 27.25 -1.99 18.03
N HIS A 119 26.49 -3.06 18.23
CA HIS A 119 25.96 -3.88 17.16
C HIS A 119 24.51 -3.50 16.87
N VAL A 120 24.25 -3.10 15.63
CA VAL A 120 22.90 -2.80 15.11
C VAL A 120 22.46 -3.94 14.21
N LEU A 121 21.42 -4.65 14.62
CA LEU A 121 20.79 -5.68 13.82
C LEU A 121 19.63 -5.06 13.03
N ARG A 122 19.70 -5.16 11.72
CA ARG A 122 18.70 -4.62 10.80
C ARG A 122 17.82 -5.72 10.21
N LEU A 123 16.69 -5.32 9.62
CA LEU A 123 15.76 -6.26 8.99
C LEU A 123 16.42 -7.08 7.89
N LYS A 124 17.29 -6.48 7.06
CA LYS A 124 18.05 -7.17 6.00
C LYS A 124 18.94 -8.30 6.50
N ASP A 125 19.34 -8.27 7.77
CA ASP A 125 20.20 -9.30 8.36
C ASP A 125 19.41 -10.59 8.64
N VAL A 126 18.10 -10.49 8.88
CA VAL A 126 17.22 -11.61 9.29
C VAL A 126 16.09 -11.89 8.32
N ALA A 127 15.94 -11.08 7.28
CA ALA A 127 14.87 -11.21 6.29
C ALA A 127 15.32 -10.74 4.91
N ASP A 128 14.64 -11.21 3.87
CA ASP A 128 14.65 -10.60 2.55
C ASP A 128 13.40 -9.73 2.40
N VAL A 129 13.57 -8.54 1.82
CA VAL A 129 12.48 -7.58 1.60
C VAL A 129 12.31 -7.37 0.10
N GLU A 130 11.10 -7.46 -0.37
CA GLU A 130 10.74 -7.24 -1.77
C GLU A 130 9.40 -6.52 -1.90
N LEU A 131 9.25 -5.68 -2.90
CA LEU A 131 7.96 -5.17 -3.32
C LEU A 131 7.22 -6.27 -4.09
N GLY A 132 6.09 -6.68 -3.59
CA GLY A 132 5.31 -7.75 -4.19
C GLY A 132 3.82 -7.49 -4.03
N SER A 133 3.04 -8.52 -4.26
CA SER A 133 1.59 -8.46 -4.16
C SER A 133 1.09 -8.95 -2.82
N LEU A 134 0.05 -8.31 -2.31
CA LEU A 134 -0.62 -8.73 -1.07
C LEU A 134 -1.24 -10.14 -1.21
N ASN A 135 -1.77 -10.48 -2.39
CA ASN A 135 -2.45 -11.74 -2.63
C ASN A 135 -2.22 -12.24 -4.06
N TYR A 136 -1.86 -13.52 -4.24
CA TYR A 136 -1.65 -14.15 -5.55
C TYR A 136 -2.84 -15.03 -6.00
N SER A 137 -3.93 -15.03 -5.27
CA SER A 137 -5.04 -15.96 -5.48
C SER A 137 -6.01 -15.55 -6.59
N VAL A 138 -5.96 -14.29 -7.02
CA VAL A 138 -6.89 -13.75 -8.02
C VAL A 138 -6.12 -13.22 -9.22
N ALA A 139 -6.48 -13.68 -10.39
CA ALA A 139 -6.02 -13.14 -11.66
C ALA A 139 -7.22 -13.02 -12.58
N SER A 140 -7.35 -11.89 -13.27
CA SER A 140 -8.40 -11.69 -14.26
C SER A 140 -7.79 -11.47 -15.66
N ARG A 141 -8.50 -11.97 -16.66
CA ARG A 141 -8.13 -11.80 -18.06
C ARG A 141 -9.34 -11.44 -18.90
N THR A 142 -9.15 -10.55 -19.85
CA THR A 142 -10.16 -10.20 -20.84
C THR A 142 -9.56 -10.42 -22.23
N ASN A 143 -10.20 -11.23 -23.05
CA ASN A 143 -9.74 -11.60 -24.39
C ASN A 143 -8.34 -12.25 -24.44
N GLY A 144 -7.85 -12.78 -23.31
CA GLY A 144 -6.52 -13.38 -23.20
C GLY A 144 -5.47 -12.49 -22.53
N ASP A 145 -5.71 -11.19 -22.46
CA ASP A 145 -4.81 -10.21 -21.85
C ASP A 145 -5.11 -10.02 -20.36
N GLU A 146 -4.09 -9.70 -19.57
CA GLU A 146 -4.25 -9.37 -18.16
C GLU A 146 -5.11 -8.12 -18.00
N SER A 147 -6.07 -8.19 -17.08
CA SER A 147 -7.03 -7.11 -16.87
C SER A 147 -7.47 -7.03 -15.41
N VAL A 148 -8.05 -5.90 -15.05
CA VAL A 148 -8.74 -5.72 -13.78
C VAL A 148 -10.19 -5.35 -14.04
N PHE A 149 -11.08 -5.73 -13.13
CA PHE A 149 -12.49 -5.37 -13.22
C PHE A 149 -12.82 -4.24 -12.26
N LEU A 150 -13.44 -3.20 -12.79
CA LEU A 150 -14.07 -2.17 -12.00
C LEU A 150 -15.54 -2.53 -11.81
N VAL A 151 -15.94 -2.69 -10.56
CA VAL A 151 -17.32 -3.01 -10.16
C VAL A 151 -17.94 -1.76 -9.58
N VAL A 152 -19.03 -1.31 -10.20
CA VAL A 152 -19.78 -0.12 -9.78
C VAL A 152 -21.17 -0.53 -9.33
N SER A 153 -21.55 -0.15 -8.13
CA SER A 153 -22.87 -0.34 -7.57
C SER A 153 -23.66 0.96 -7.61
N GLN A 154 -24.91 0.90 -8.08
CA GLN A 154 -25.78 2.06 -8.07
C GLN A 154 -26.48 2.23 -6.72
N THR A 155 -26.82 3.47 -6.39
CA THR A 155 -27.71 3.81 -5.28
C THR A 155 -29.15 3.46 -5.64
N GLY A 156 -29.92 2.97 -4.66
CA GLY A 156 -31.34 2.66 -4.86
C GLY A 156 -32.14 3.88 -5.37
N GLY A 157 -32.96 3.66 -6.37
CA GLY A 157 -33.81 4.71 -6.95
C GLY A 157 -33.21 5.52 -8.10
N THR A 158 -31.96 5.22 -8.50
CA THR A 158 -31.31 5.86 -9.64
C THR A 158 -31.52 5.09 -10.95
N ASN A 159 -31.39 5.77 -12.10
CA ASN A 159 -31.54 5.16 -13.41
C ASN A 159 -30.22 4.51 -13.86
N ALA A 160 -30.19 3.17 -13.94
CA ALA A 160 -29.00 2.41 -14.34
C ALA A 160 -28.53 2.73 -15.78
N GLN A 161 -29.45 3.05 -16.69
CA GLN A 161 -29.12 3.38 -18.08
C GLN A 161 -28.39 4.74 -18.15
N GLN A 162 -28.87 5.73 -17.40
CA GLN A 162 -28.19 7.03 -17.33
C GLN A 162 -26.81 6.90 -16.73
N LEU A 163 -26.66 6.08 -15.69
CA LEU A 163 -25.39 5.85 -15.02
C LEU A 163 -24.32 5.24 -15.95
N ILE A 164 -24.72 4.39 -16.92
CA ILE A 164 -23.79 3.84 -17.93
C ILE A 164 -23.21 4.93 -18.83
N TYR A 165 -23.96 5.99 -19.11
CA TYR A 165 -23.49 7.11 -19.92
C TYR A 165 -22.67 8.12 -19.13
N ASP A 166 -22.85 8.19 -17.82
CA ASP A 166 -22.22 9.17 -16.95
C ASP A 166 -20.85 8.66 -16.40
N VAL A 167 -20.59 7.35 -16.48
CA VAL A 167 -19.35 6.67 -16.09
C VAL A 167 -18.43 6.48 -17.29
#